data_626cb26dec9ad8ad9e66a7b151237055
#
_entry.id   626cb26dec9ad8ad9e66a7b151237055
#
_cell.length_a   1.000
_cell.length_b   1.000
_cell.length_c   1.000
_cell.angle_alpha   90.00
_cell.angle_beta   90.00
_cell.angle_gamma   90.00
#
_symmetry.space_group_name_H-M   'P 1'
#
loop_
_entity.id
_entity.type
_entity.pdbx_description
1 polymer ?
#
loop_
_entity_poly.entity_id
_entity_poly.type
_entity_poly.pdbx_seq_one_letter_code
_entity_poly.pdbx_strand_id
1 'polypeptide(L)'
;PEYFILDEPTAGLDPVGKDQILNLLKKLHEEKKITIILVSHSMEDVADYAQRVIVMNHGQVMYEGDKKEVFSHKKELEAAGLAVPFYRQVCEELADRGFPIQRDLLTLEETKGAIIQGLKELRGK
;
A
#
# COMPACT_ATOMS: atom_id res chain seq x y z
N PRO A 1 -5.34 26.96 -1.34
CA PRO A 1 -5.79 25.60 -1.52
C PRO A 1 -4.83 24.94 -2.45
N GLU A 2 -4.12 24.08 -1.90
CA GLU A 2 -3.07 23.52 -2.70
C GLU A 2 -3.39 22.07 -2.94
N TYR A 3 -3.51 21.75 -4.22
CA TYR A 3 -3.65 20.40 -4.70
C TYR A 3 -2.51 20.13 -5.67
N PHE A 4 -1.77 19.07 -5.44
CA PHE A 4 -0.77 18.58 -6.39
C PHE A 4 -1.30 17.29 -6.99
N ILE A 5 -1.39 17.26 -8.32
CA ILE A 5 -1.78 16.07 -9.07
C ILE A 5 -0.54 15.60 -9.81
N LEU A 6 -0.07 14.41 -9.50
CA LEU A 6 1.18 13.87 -10.03
C LEU A 6 0.91 12.54 -10.72
N ASP A 7 1.27 12.47 -11.99
CA ASP A 7 1.07 11.25 -12.78
C ASP A 7 2.39 10.53 -12.91
N GLU A 8 2.47 9.34 -12.28
CA GLU A 8 3.66 8.49 -12.27
C GLU A 8 4.95 9.25 -11.92
N PRO A 9 4.99 10.01 -10.80
CA PRO A 9 6.13 10.89 -10.52
C PRO A 9 7.43 10.14 -10.24
N THR A 10 7.36 8.84 -9.96
CA THR A 10 8.53 8.01 -9.65
C THR A 10 8.97 7.13 -10.82
N ALA A 11 8.29 7.22 -11.95
CA ALA A 11 8.61 6.38 -13.12
C ALA A 11 10.04 6.67 -13.59
N GLY A 12 10.81 5.61 -13.83
CA GLY A 12 12.17 5.73 -14.31
C GLY A 12 13.22 6.08 -13.25
N LEU A 13 12.82 6.26 -11.99
CA LEU A 13 13.75 6.53 -10.91
C LEU A 13 14.24 5.24 -10.26
N ASP A 14 15.47 5.27 -9.75
CA ASP A 14 15.99 4.18 -8.93
C ASP A 14 15.31 4.20 -7.54
N PRO A 15 15.48 3.14 -6.73
CA PRO A 15 14.82 3.09 -5.41
C PRO A 15 15.14 4.27 -4.50
N VAL A 16 16.36 4.79 -4.53
CA VAL A 16 16.76 5.94 -3.70
C VAL A 16 16.06 7.22 -4.16
N GLY A 17 16.06 7.48 -5.48
CA GLY A 17 15.39 8.64 -6.05
C GLY A 17 13.88 8.60 -5.81
N LYS A 18 13.29 7.42 -5.95
CA LYS A 18 11.88 7.19 -5.68
C LYS A 18 11.52 7.53 -4.23
N ASP A 19 12.29 7.02 -3.28
CA ASP A 19 12.06 7.29 -1.86
C ASP A 19 12.21 8.77 -1.54
N GLN A 20 13.18 9.44 -2.14
CA GLN A 20 13.37 10.87 -1.94
C GLN A 20 12.17 11.69 -2.39
N ILE A 21 11.62 11.39 -3.57
CA ILE A 21 10.44 12.08 -4.09
C ILE A 21 9.21 11.81 -3.23
N LEU A 22 8.95 10.55 -2.89
CA LEU A 22 7.78 10.19 -2.10
C LEU A 22 7.84 10.75 -0.69
N ASN A 23 9.01 10.75 -0.07
CA ASN A 23 9.18 11.35 1.25
C ASN A 23 9.02 12.87 1.21
N LEU A 24 9.47 13.54 0.14
CA LEU A 24 9.24 14.96 -0.04
C LEU A 24 7.75 15.26 -0.15
N LEU A 25 7.01 14.47 -0.91
CA LEU A 25 5.55 14.64 -1.06
C LEU A 25 4.85 14.44 0.27
N LYS A 26 5.24 13.42 1.03
CA LYS A 26 4.70 13.16 2.36
C LYS A 26 4.93 14.35 3.29
N LYS A 27 6.13 14.91 3.27
CA LYS A 27 6.48 16.07 4.09
C LYS A 27 5.66 17.30 3.71
N LEU A 28 5.46 17.55 2.43
CA LEU A 28 4.61 18.65 1.97
C LEU A 28 3.17 18.48 2.43
N HIS A 29 2.66 17.26 2.36
CA HIS A 29 1.30 16.97 2.84
C HIS A 29 1.17 17.21 4.34
N GLU A 30 2.11 16.71 5.13
CA GLU A 30 2.04 16.81 6.59
C GLU A 30 2.30 18.22 7.10
N GLU A 31 3.31 18.89 6.57
CA GLU A 31 3.74 20.21 7.07
C GLU A 31 2.96 21.37 6.45
N LYS A 32 2.70 21.31 5.16
CA LYS A 32 2.05 22.40 4.41
C LYS A 32 0.56 22.17 4.19
N LYS A 33 0.02 21.05 4.63
CA LYS A 33 -1.40 20.69 4.44
C LYS A 33 -1.82 20.67 2.98
N ILE A 34 -0.90 20.33 2.09
CA ILE A 34 -1.18 20.20 0.67
C ILE A 34 -1.85 18.85 0.41
N THR A 35 -2.95 18.86 -0.33
CA THR A 35 -3.56 17.61 -0.77
C THR A 35 -2.83 17.10 -1.99
N ILE A 36 -2.37 15.85 -1.93
CA ILE A 36 -1.60 15.24 -3.00
C ILE A 36 -2.40 14.10 -3.60
N ILE A 37 -2.60 14.16 -4.92
CA ILE A 37 -3.24 13.11 -5.69
C ILE A 37 -2.15 12.46 -6.53
N LEU A 38 -1.89 11.18 -6.25
CA LEU A 38 -0.82 10.42 -6.88
C LEU A 38 -1.42 9.35 -7.79
N VAL A 39 -1.10 9.43 -9.08
CA VAL A 39 -1.48 8.38 -10.03
C VAL A 39 -0.29 7.45 -10.19
N SER A 40 -0.48 6.18 -9.86
CA SER A 40 0.62 5.21 -9.86
C SER A 40 0.12 3.80 -10.16
N HIS A 41 0.98 3.01 -10.78
CA HIS A 41 0.80 1.56 -10.95
C HIS A 41 1.56 0.76 -9.89
N SER A 42 2.32 1.42 -9.03
CA SER A 42 3.09 0.75 -7.97
C SER A 42 2.23 0.55 -6.73
N MET A 43 1.82 -0.68 -6.50
CA MET A 43 0.98 -1.01 -5.34
C MET A 43 1.74 -0.82 -4.04
N GLU A 44 3.04 -1.01 -4.04
CA GLU A 44 3.90 -0.78 -2.88
C GLU A 44 3.93 0.69 -2.50
N ASP A 45 4.06 1.59 -3.48
CA ASP A 45 4.04 3.04 -3.21
C ASP A 45 2.68 3.47 -2.66
N VAL A 46 1.61 2.95 -3.23
CA VAL A 46 0.26 3.21 -2.74
C VAL A 46 0.11 2.73 -1.30
N ALA A 47 0.58 1.52 -1.01
CA ALA A 47 0.52 0.96 0.34
C ALA A 47 1.30 1.78 1.36
N ASP A 48 2.48 2.28 0.98
CA ASP A 48 3.36 3.00 1.89
C ASP A 48 2.93 4.45 2.13
N TYR A 49 2.39 5.13 1.12
CA TYR A 49 2.19 6.58 1.18
C TYR A 49 0.74 7.03 1.10
N ALA A 50 -0.15 6.28 0.46
CA ALA A 50 -1.54 6.70 0.31
C ALA A 50 -2.34 6.45 1.58
N GLN A 51 -3.32 7.32 1.83
CA GLN A 51 -4.30 7.15 2.89
C GLN A 51 -5.60 6.60 2.30
N ARG A 52 -6.05 7.21 1.21
CA ARG A 52 -7.23 6.78 0.45
C ARG A 52 -6.81 6.35 -0.93
N VAL A 53 -7.51 5.38 -1.46
CA VAL A 53 -7.22 4.81 -2.78
C VAL A 53 -8.47 4.86 -3.63
N ILE A 54 -8.29 5.27 -4.88
CA ILE A 54 -9.34 5.20 -5.90
C ILE A 54 -8.81 4.29 -7.00
N VAL A 55 -9.51 3.21 -7.26
CA VAL A 55 -9.15 2.27 -8.32
C VAL A 55 -10.01 2.54 -9.54
N MET A 56 -9.35 2.81 -10.66
CA MET A 56 -10.01 3.07 -11.94
C MET A 56 -9.88 1.86 -12.85
N ASN A 57 -10.94 1.54 -13.56
CA ASN A 57 -10.96 0.46 -14.53
C ASN A 57 -11.92 0.83 -15.66
N HIS A 58 -11.42 0.82 -16.91
CA HIS A 58 -12.19 1.18 -18.09
C HIS A 58 -12.88 2.56 -17.95
N GLY A 59 -12.15 3.53 -17.41
CA GLY A 59 -12.64 4.90 -17.27
C GLY A 59 -13.68 5.10 -16.17
N GLN A 60 -13.90 4.10 -15.33
CA GLN A 60 -14.86 4.16 -14.23
C GLN A 60 -14.18 3.87 -12.90
N VAL A 61 -14.74 4.42 -11.82
CA VAL A 61 -14.28 4.11 -10.47
C VAL A 61 -14.77 2.72 -10.10
N MET A 62 -13.85 1.82 -9.84
CA MET A 62 -14.13 0.45 -9.42
C MET A 62 -14.28 0.35 -7.91
N TYR A 63 -13.33 0.92 -7.18
CA TYR A 63 -13.35 0.98 -5.72
C TYR A 63 -12.82 2.34 -5.26
N GLU A 64 -13.31 2.79 -4.12
CA GLU A 64 -12.82 4.00 -3.45
C GLU A 64 -12.92 3.82 -1.95
N GLY A 65 -11.87 4.19 -1.21
CA GLY A 65 -11.91 4.14 0.23
C GLY A 65 -10.52 4.03 0.86
N ASP A 66 -10.52 3.57 2.11
CA ASP A 66 -9.29 3.28 2.85
C ASP A 66 -8.49 2.19 2.12
N LYS A 67 -7.16 2.30 2.14
CA LYS A 67 -6.31 1.37 1.39
C LYS A 67 -6.48 -0.09 1.82
N LYS A 68 -6.69 -0.35 3.09
CA LYS A 68 -6.89 -1.73 3.57
C LYS A 68 -8.19 -2.32 3.05
N GLU A 69 -9.25 -1.52 3.03
CA GLU A 69 -10.53 -1.92 2.49
C GLU A 69 -10.44 -2.20 0.99
N VAL A 70 -9.84 -1.27 0.24
CA VAL A 70 -9.70 -1.41 -1.21
C VAL A 70 -8.88 -2.66 -1.55
N PHE A 71 -7.75 -2.88 -0.90
CA PHE A 71 -6.89 -4.03 -1.18
C PHE A 71 -7.46 -5.36 -0.66
N SER A 72 -8.55 -5.34 0.10
CA SER A 72 -9.25 -6.57 0.49
C SER A 72 -9.95 -7.24 -0.70
N HIS A 73 -10.19 -6.50 -1.78
CA HIS A 73 -10.82 -7.01 -3.00
C HIS A 73 -9.79 -7.64 -3.96
N LYS A 74 -8.98 -8.55 -3.44
CA LYS A 74 -7.87 -9.14 -4.18
C LYS A 74 -8.29 -9.77 -5.51
N LYS A 75 -9.35 -10.59 -5.50
CA LYS A 75 -9.78 -11.30 -6.71
C LYS A 75 -10.24 -10.35 -7.80
N GLU A 76 -11.01 -9.35 -7.42
CA GLU A 76 -11.55 -8.35 -8.34
C GLU A 76 -10.44 -7.47 -8.90
N LEU A 77 -9.47 -7.10 -8.08
CA LEU A 77 -8.32 -6.30 -8.50
C LEU A 77 -7.44 -7.11 -9.48
N GLU A 78 -7.17 -8.37 -9.18
CA GLU A 78 -6.41 -9.25 -10.07
C GLU A 78 -7.12 -9.44 -11.41
N ALA A 79 -8.44 -9.59 -11.39
CA ALA A 79 -9.23 -9.71 -12.60
C ALA A 79 -9.16 -8.44 -13.48
N ALA A 80 -8.95 -7.28 -12.86
CA ALA A 80 -8.76 -6.02 -13.56
C ALA A 80 -7.30 -5.77 -14.01
N GLY A 81 -6.41 -6.73 -13.78
CA GLY A 81 -5.00 -6.60 -14.14
C GLY A 81 -4.15 -5.89 -13.10
N LEU A 82 -4.67 -5.70 -11.89
CA LEU A 82 -3.96 -5.05 -10.79
C LEU A 82 -3.55 -6.09 -9.77
N ALA A 83 -2.42 -5.86 -9.10
CA ALA A 83 -1.98 -6.71 -8.00
C ALA A 83 -2.28 -6.05 -6.67
N VAL A 84 -2.41 -6.84 -5.60
CA VAL A 84 -2.40 -6.29 -4.25
C VAL A 84 -0.95 -6.14 -3.79
N PRO A 85 -0.68 -5.30 -2.77
CA PRO A 85 0.68 -5.15 -2.26
C PRO A 85 1.30 -6.49 -1.85
N PHE A 86 2.59 -6.63 -2.10
CA PHE A 86 3.34 -7.87 -1.84
C PHE A 86 3.17 -8.35 -0.40
N TYR A 87 3.25 -7.44 0.58
CA TYR A 87 3.20 -7.83 1.98
C TYR A 87 1.83 -8.35 2.40
N ARG A 88 0.77 -7.88 1.76
CA ARG A 88 -0.54 -8.49 1.97
C ARG A 88 -0.56 -9.95 1.52
N GLN A 89 0.06 -10.24 0.38
CA GLN A 89 0.15 -11.61 -0.12
C GLN A 89 0.94 -12.50 0.84
N VAL A 90 2.05 -11.98 1.37
CA VAL A 90 2.87 -12.69 2.37
C VAL A 90 2.06 -13.00 3.62
N CYS A 91 1.34 -12.01 4.14
CA CYS A 91 0.53 -12.19 5.35
C CYS A 91 -0.59 -13.22 5.15
N GLU A 92 -1.26 -13.19 4.00
CA GLU A 92 -2.29 -14.17 3.69
C GLU A 92 -1.72 -15.59 3.63
N GLU A 93 -0.58 -15.75 2.98
CA GLU A 93 0.08 -17.05 2.87
C GLU A 93 0.50 -17.60 4.25
N LEU A 94 1.07 -16.74 5.09
CA LEU A 94 1.46 -17.13 6.44
C LEU A 94 0.24 -17.51 7.28
N ALA A 95 -0.82 -16.72 7.21
CA ALA A 95 -2.05 -17.00 7.96
C ALA A 95 -2.70 -18.31 7.49
N ASP A 96 -2.71 -18.56 6.19
CA ASP A 96 -3.26 -19.80 5.62
C ASP A 96 -2.49 -21.04 6.10
N ARG A 97 -1.21 -20.87 6.43
CA ARG A 97 -0.39 -21.96 6.95
C ARG A 97 -0.41 -22.06 8.46
N GLY A 98 -1.28 -21.30 9.11
CA GLY A 98 -1.47 -21.37 10.57
C GLY A 98 -0.61 -20.44 11.39
N PHE A 99 0.18 -19.55 10.77
CA PHE A 99 0.97 -18.59 11.51
C PHE A 99 0.07 -17.48 12.08
N PRO A 100 0.28 -17.07 13.35
CA PRO A 100 -0.57 -16.06 14.00
C PRO A 100 -0.23 -14.65 13.51
N ILE A 101 -0.84 -14.25 12.38
CA ILE A 101 -0.62 -12.96 11.77
C ILE A 101 -1.92 -12.44 11.15
N GLN A 102 -2.09 -11.12 11.16
CA GLN A 102 -3.21 -10.48 10.48
C GLN A 102 -3.01 -10.59 8.97
N ARG A 103 -4.11 -10.67 8.23
CA ARG A 103 -4.07 -10.85 6.77
C ARG A 103 -4.00 -9.54 5.99
N ASP A 104 -4.32 -8.42 6.61
CA ASP A 104 -4.55 -7.14 5.94
C ASP A 104 -3.38 -6.16 6.00
N LEU A 105 -2.20 -6.61 6.41
CA LEU A 105 -1.02 -5.76 6.48
C LEU A 105 -0.49 -5.48 5.07
N LEU A 106 -0.04 -4.26 4.84
CA LEU A 106 0.30 -3.78 3.50
C LEU A 106 1.77 -3.38 3.34
N THR A 107 2.47 -3.12 4.45
CA THR A 107 3.83 -2.56 4.40
C THR A 107 4.85 -3.49 5.03
N LEU A 108 6.12 -3.28 4.68
CA LEU A 108 7.24 -4.00 5.29
C LEU A 108 7.27 -3.83 6.80
N GLU A 109 7.10 -2.60 7.28
CA GLU A 109 7.19 -2.32 8.73
C GLU A 109 6.09 -3.02 9.51
N GLU A 110 4.86 -2.97 9.04
CA GLU A 110 3.74 -3.68 9.66
C GLU A 110 3.99 -5.19 9.67
N THR A 111 4.41 -5.73 8.53
CA THR A 111 4.62 -7.17 8.35
C THR A 111 5.77 -7.66 9.23
N LYS A 112 6.86 -6.92 9.26
CA LYS A 112 8.02 -7.24 10.09
C LYS A 112 7.65 -7.33 11.57
N GLY A 113 6.94 -6.31 12.07
CA GLY A 113 6.48 -6.29 13.45
C GLY A 113 5.55 -7.45 13.78
N ALA A 114 4.63 -7.75 12.87
CA ALA A 114 3.68 -8.86 13.07
C ALA A 114 4.37 -10.22 13.07
N ILE A 115 5.37 -10.42 12.22
CA ILE A 115 6.14 -11.68 12.20
C ILE A 115 6.89 -11.86 13.51
N ILE A 116 7.55 -10.82 14.00
CA ILE A 116 8.28 -10.86 15.27
C ILE A 116 7.33 -11.21 16.41
N GLN A 117 6.16 -10.57 16.46
CA GLN A 117 5.15 -10.84 17.49
C GLN A 117 4.62 -12.27 17.38
N GLY A 118 4.35 -12.75 16.17
CA GLY A 118 3.90 -14.13 15.94
C GLY A 118 4.91 -15.16 16.41
N LEU A 119 6.20 -14.91 16.18
CA LEU A 119 7.26 -15.80 16.67
C LEU A 119 7.33 -15.85 18.19
N LYS A 120 7.13 -14.70 18.86
CA LYS A 120 7.06 -14.64 20.32
C LYS A 120 5.89 -15.44 20.86
N GLU A 121 4.73 -15.33 20.23
CA GLU A 121 3.54 -16.10 20.64
C GLU A 121 3.78 -17.60 20.52
N LEU A 122 4.41 -18.05 19.44
CA LEU A 122 4.71 -19.46 19.24
C LEU A 122 5.73 -19.98 20.27
N ARG A 123 6.70 -19.16 20.65
CA ARG A 123 7.70 -19.52 21.67
C ARG A 123 7.11 -19.56 23.08
N GLY A 124 6.07 -18.77 23.32
CA GLY A 124 5.38 -18.73 24.62
C GLY A 124 4.46 -19.90 24.85
N LYS A 125 4.30 -20.73 23.86
CA LYS A 125 3.50 -21.96 23.97
C LYS A 125 4.43 -23.17 24.02
#